data_79dc641adb2fe181f44284956c745f60
#
_entry.id   79dc641adb2fe181f44284956c745f60
#
_cell.length_a   1.000
_cell.length_b   1.000
_cell.length_c   1.000
_cell.angle_alpha   90.00
_cell.angle_beta   90.00
_cell.angle_gamma   90.00
#
_symmetry.space_group_name_H-M   'P 1'
#
loop_
_entity.id
_entity.type
_entity.pdbx_description
1 polymer ?
#
loop_
_entity_poly.entity_id
_entity_poly.type
_entity_poly.pdbx_seq_one_letter_code
_entity_poly.pdbx_strand_id
1 'polypeptide(L)'
;MNVEFNRNEDVMKLSLKQLQKHLHQISQGGGKKAIEKQHEKNKMTPRERISYLCDQDKPFIELGAFAGWEMYEEYGGCPAGGTVAGIGYVSGRQCVIVANDQTVKAGAWFPITGKKNLRMQEIAMENRLPIIYLVDSAGVFLPMQDQIFPDKEHFGRIFRNNARMSAMGITQIAAVLGACVAGGAYLPIMSDETLMVEGNGSIYLAGPYLVKAAIGEDIDNETLGGAVTHTEISGIADYKFNTEQECINQVKKIIGKLTHPLTAGFDRIASLTPSKEITELYGIIPSDSTKPYDMIDIIDRIVDRNDDGKSSLEQFKEDYGKTIVCGYARLDGWAVGIVANQRKIVKSKKGEMQMGGVIYNDSADKAARFIMNCNQKKIPLVFLQDVTGFMVGSRSEHAGIIKDGAKMVNAVANSVVPKITIVIGNSYGAGNYAMCGKAYDPRFIYAWPSAKIAVMGGDQAAKTLLQIQVSGMKAKGKRVTPEEEQTLLDNIKGRYEKQTSPYYAAAHLWVDAIIDPVSTRQVISEAIYAANQNPKIEEFKTGVIQV
;
A
#
# COMPACT_ATOMS: atom_id res chain seq x y z
N MET A 1 8.29 -11.69 33.93
CA MET A 1 7.57 -11.14 32.78
C MET A 1 6.66 -10.02 33.28
N ASN A 2 6.63 -8.89 32.58
CA ASN A 2 5.82 -7.74 32.97
C ASN A 2 4.36 -8.01 32.59
N VAL A 3 3.42 -7.89 33.54
CA VAL A 3 1.97 -8.12 33.31
C VAL A 3 1.43 -7.25 32.17
N GLU A 4 1.95 -6.04 32.02
CA GLU A 4 1.56 -5.13 30.95
C GLU A 4 2.01 -5.63 29.56
N PHE A 5 3.22 -6.17 29.46
CA PHE A 5 3.71 -6.79 28.22
C PHE A 5 2.81 -7.94 27.77
N ASN A 6 2.47 -8.86 28.67
CA ASN A 6 1.58 -9.99 28.35
C ASN A 6 0.19 -9.52 27.90
N ARG A 7 -0.37 -8.51 28.56
CA ARG A 7 -1.65 -7.92 28.18
C ARG A 7 -1.59 -7.31 26.76
N ASN A 8 -0.53 -6.58 26.45
CA ASN A 8 -0.33 -5.99 25.13
C ASN A 8 -0.20 -7.07 24.06
N GLU A 9 0.58 -8.10 24.35
CA GLU A 9 0.76 -9.27 23.48
C GLU A 9 -0.57 -9.97 23.17
N ASP A 10 -1.41 -10.19 24.20
CA ASP A 10 -2.72 -10.80 24.02
C ASP A 10 -3.64 -9.95 23.12
N VAL A 11 -3.67 -8.63 23.32
CA VAL A 11 -4.44 -7.71 22.50
C VAL A 11 -3.94 -7.71 21.05
N MET A 12 -2.63 -7.69 20.83
CA MET A 12 -2.07 -7.77 19.49
C MET A 12 -2.40 -9.09 18.81
N LYS A 13 -2.28 -10.22 19.50
CA LYS A 13 -2.63 -11.54 18.97
C LYS A 13 -4.13 -11.65 18.63
N LEU A 14 -5.02 -11.03 19.42
CA LEU A 14 -6.44 -10.93 19.08
C LEU A 14 -6.66 -10.11 17.81
N SER A 15 -5.98 -8.96 17.67
CA SER A 15 -6.05 -8.13 16.46
C SER A 15 -5.53 -8.88 15.22
N LEU A 16 -4.47 -9.68 15.37
CA LEU A 16 -3.96 -10.54 14.29
C LEU A 16 -4.93 -11.65 13.91
N LYS A 17 -5.60 -12.28 14.87
CA LYS A 17 -6.67 -13.26 14.57
C LYS A 17 -7.81 -12.62 13.79
N GLN A 18 -8.19 -11.40 14.15
CA GLN A 18 -9.20 -10.63 13.41
C GLN A 18 -8.72 -10.32 11.99
N LEU A 19 -7.48 -9.85 11.84
CA LEU A 19 -6.87 -9.61 10.53
C LEU A 19 -6.91 -10.87 9.66
N GLN A 20 -6.48 -12.01 10.19
CA GLN A 20 -6.49 -13.30 9.48
C GLN A 20 -7.91 -13.73 9.08
N LYS A 21 -8.89 -13.54 9.96
CA LYS A 21 -10.30 -13.83 9.68
C LYS A 21 -10.80 -12.98 8.49
N HIS A 22 -10.52 -11.69 8.49
CA HIS A 22 -10.92 -10.80 7.39
C HIS A 22 -10.20 -11.14 6.08
N LEU A 23 -8.90 -11.41 6.12
CA LEU A 23 -8.14 -11.85 4.94
C LEU A 23 -8.69 -13.17 4.38
N HIS A 24 -9.04 -14.12 5.26
CA HIS A 24 -9.71 -15.36 4.83
C HIS A 24 -11.05 -15.08 4.15
N GLN A 25 -11.87 -14.20 4.72
CA GLN A 25 -13.15 -13.79 4.11
C GLN A 25 -12.93 -13.14 2.73
N ILE A 26 -11.98 -12.21 2.61
CA ILE A 26 -11.61 -11.55 1.36
C ILE A 26 -11.13 -12.59 0.33
N SER A 27 -10.36 -13.60 0.75
CA SER A 27 -9.81 -14.62 -0.14
C SER A 27 -10.87 -15.50 -0.80
N GLN A 28 -12.09 -15.53 -0.27
CA GLN A 28 -13.21 -16.22 -0.89
C GLN A 28 -13.79 -15.51 -2.12
N GLY A 29 -13.33 -14.28 -2.43
CA GLY A 29 -13.80 -13.52 -3.59
C GLY A 29 -15.31 -13.43 -3.67
N GLY A 30 -15.90 -13.85 -4.79
CA GLY A 30 -17.35 -13.94 -5.00
C GLY A 30 -18.06 -15.10 -4.29
N GLY A 31 -17.33 -15.87 -3.45
CA GLY A 31 -17.84 -16.97 -2.65
C GLY A 31 -17.74 -18.34 -3.31
N LYS A 32 -17.98 -19.38 -2.50
CA LYS A 32 -17.77 -20.79 -2.87
C LYS A 32 -18.41 -21.18 -4.20
N LYS A 33 -19.70 -20.82 -4.41
CA LYS A 33 -20.40 -21.14 -5.66
C LYS A 33 -19.78 -20.51 -6.91
N ALA A 34 -19.24 -19.29 -6.77
CA ALA A 34 -18.58 -18.61 -7.88
C ALA A 34 -17.23 -19.25 -8.19
N ILE A 35 -16.49 -19.70 -7.18
CA ILE A 35 -15.24 -20.45 -7.33
C ILE A 35 -15.52 -21.81 -8.02
N GLU A 36 -16.51 -22.57 -7.54
CA GLU A 36 -16.91 -23.84 -8.15
C GLU A 36 -17.21 -23.69 -9.66
N LYS A 37 -17.96 -22.63 -10.03
CA LYS A 37 -18.22 -22.31 -11.44
C LYS A 37 -16.97 -22.01 -12.28
N GLN A 38 -15.89 -21.49 -11.69
CA GLN A 38 -14.62 -21.31 -12.37
C GLN A 38 -13.97 -22.68 -12.64
N HIS A 39 -13.90 -23.51 -11.60
CA HIS A 39 -13.32 -24.85 -11.72
C HIS A 39 -14.09 -25.76 -12.71
N GLU A 40 -15.43 -25.68 -12.74
CA GLU A 40 -16.27 -26.38 -13.73
C GLU A 40 -15.89 -26.01 -15.20
N LYS A 41 -15.35 -24.79 -15.41
CA LYS A 41 -14.85 -24.31 -16.70
C LYS A 41 -13.38 -24.60 -16.92
N ASN A 42 -12.74 -25.39 -16.08
CA ASN A 42 -11.29 -25.63 -16.05
C ASN A 42 -10.46 -24.33 -15.93
N LYS A 43 -10.99 -23.34 -15.20
CA LYS A 43 -10.31 -22.06 -14.94
C LYS A 43 -9.86 -22.01 -13.49
N MET A 44 -8.64 -21.49 -13.26
CA MET A 44 -8.13 -21.19 -11.94
C MET A 44 -8.69 -19.87 -11.42
N THR A 45 -8.82 -19.76 -10.09
CA THR A 45 -9.05 -18.47 -9.42
C THR A 45 -7.82 -17.58 -9.53
N PRO A 46 -7.94 -16.24 -9.31
CA PRO A 46 -6.78 -15.36 -9.39
C PRO A 46 -5.65 -15.73 -8.41
N ARG A 47 -5.99 -16.21 -7.21
CA ARG A 47 -4.98 -16.65 -6.22
C ARG A 47 -4.28 -17.95 -6.63
N GLU A 48 -4.98 -18.87 -7.24
CA GLU A 48 -4.40 -20.09 -7.82
C GLU A 48 -3.49 -19.76 -9.00
N ARG A 49 -3.91 -18.84 -9.89
CA ARG A 49 -3.09 -18.34 -11.01
C ARG A 49 -1.79 -17.71 -10.51
N ILE A 50 -1.86 -16.84 -9.49
CA ILE A 50 -0.69 -16.20 -8.89
C ILE A 50 0.21 -17.24 -8.21
N SER A 51 -0.37 -18.16 -7.45
CA SER A 51 0.37 -19.24 -6.80
C SER A 51 1.09 -20.12 -7.81
N TYR A 52 0.46 -20.41 -8.95
CA TYR A 52 1.09 -21.18 -10.03
C TYR A 52 2.18 -20.38 -10.77
N LEU A 53 2.01 -19.06 -10.92
CA LEU A 53 2.96 -18.17 -11.59
C LEU A 53 4.22 -17.93 -10.78
N CYS A 54 4.09 -17.72 -9.46
CA CYS A 54 5.21 -17.34 -8.59
C CYS A 54 6.14 -18.52 -8.27
N ASP A 55 7.40 -18.18 -8.00
CA ASP A 55 8.40 -19.11 -7.49
C ASP A 55 8.03 -19.53 -6.07
N GLN A 56 7.97 -20.85 -5.81
CA GLN A 56 7.40 -21.42 -4.57
C GLN A 56 8.25 -21.16 -3.32
N ASP A 57 9.55 -20.93 -3.49
CA ASP A 57 10.51 -20.64 -2.43
C ASP A 57 10.65 -19.14 -2.10
N LYS A 58 9.87 -18.30 -2.77
CA LYS A 58 9.91 -16.84 -2.62
C LYS A 58 8.57 -16.28 -2.15
N PRO A 59 8.60 -15.16 -1.40
CA PRO A 59 7.37 -14.54 -0.92
C PRO A 59 6.57 -13.90 -2.06
N PHE A 60 5.24 -14.00 -1.94
CA PHE A 60 4.31 -13.10 -2.62
C PHE A 60 3.73 -12.13 -1.59
N ILE A 61 3.96 -10.84 -1.77
CA ILE A 61 3.42 -9.78 -0.92
C ILE A 61 2.18 -9.22 -1.59
N GLU A 62 1.00 -9.63 -1.11
CA GLU A 62 -0.27 -9.11 -1.61
C GLU A 62 -0.46 -7.66 -1.17
N LEU A 63 -0.72 -6.76 -2.12
CA LEU A 63 -0.97 -5.35 -1.92
C LEU A 63 -2.43 -5.03 -2.21
N GLY A 64 -3.05 -4.18 -1.37
CA GLY A 64 -4.44 -3.82 -1.50
C GLY A 64 -5.41 -4.98 -1.28
N ALA A 65 -5.09 -5.97 -0.44
CA ALA A 65 -6.00 -7.08 -0.11
C ALA A 65 -7.34 -6.55 0.44
N PHE A 66 -7.31 -5.49 1.24
CA PHE A 66 -8.49 -4.84 1.81
C PHE A 66 -9.18 -3.83 0.88
N ALA A 67 -8.67 -3.57 -0.33
CA ALA A 67 -9.30 -2.62 -1.24
C ALA A 67 -10.79 -2.93 -1.43
N GLY A 68 -11.66 -1.93 -1.18
CA GLY A 68 -13.11 -2.10 -1.26
C GLY A 68 -13.77 -2.81 -0.07
N TRP A 69 -13.04 -3.10 1.02
CA TRP A 69 -13.58 -3.72 2.23
C TRP A 69 -14.69 -2.85 2.84
N GLU A 70 -15.88 -3.44 3.09
CA GLU A 70 -17.10 -2.75 3.55
C GLU A 70 -17.53 -1.57 2.66
N MET A 71 -17.16 -1.61 1.37
CA MET A 71 -17.61 -0.67 0.35
C MET A 71 -18.49 -1.39 -0.67
N TYR A 72 -19.39 -0.63 -1.33
CA TYR A 72 -20.26 -1.13 -2.41
C TYR A 72 -21.20 -2.26 -1.98
N GLU A 73 -21.66 -2.25 -0.72
CA GLU A 73 -22.54 -3.29 -0.16
C GLU A 73 -23.87 -3.36 -0.90
N GLU A 74 -24.39 -2.24 -1.39
CA GLU A 74 -25.58 -2.14 -2.23
C GLU A 74 -25.48 -2.93 -3.54
N TYR A 75 -24.24 -3.19 -4.00
CA TYR A 75 -23.94 -4.04 -5.17
C TYR A 75 -23.43 -5.44 -4.78
N GLY A 76 -23.44 -5.76 -3.48
CA GLY A 76 -22.91 -7.04 -2.96
C GLY A 76 -21.41 -7.07 -2.71
N GLY A 77 -20.79 -5.90 -2.59
CA GLY A 77 -19.39 -5.74 -2.23
C GLY A 77 -18.42 -5.91 -3.40
N CYS A 78 -17.14 -5.56 -3.13
CA CYS A 78 -16.04 -5.72 -4.08
C CYS A 78 -14.76 -6.18 -3.33
N PRO A 79 -14.71 -7.44 -2.85
CA PRO A 79 -13.56 -7.93 -2.11
C PRO A 79 -12.27 -7.84 -2.91
N ALA A 80 -11.18 -7.45 -2.25
CA ALA A 80 -9.87 -7.15 -2.85
C ALA A 80 -9.91 -6.15 -4.02
N GLY A 81 -10.99 -5.32 -4.10
CA GLY A 81 -11.20 -4.43 -5.23
C GLY A 81 -11.42 -5.15 -6.56
N GLY A 82 -11.96 -6.40 -6.54
CA GLY A 82 -12.15 -7.22 -7.74
C GLY A 82 -10.86 -7.65 -8.44
N THR A 83 -9.72 -7.49 -7.78
CA THR A 83 -8.39 -7.78 -8.36
C THR A 83 -7.42 -8.20 -7.26
N VAL A 84 -6.78 -9.35 -7.40
CA VAL A 84 -5.66 -9.75 -6.54
C VAL A 84 -4.37 -9.23 -7.15
N ALA A 85 -3.58 -8.49 -6.37
CA ALA A 85 -2.36 -7.88 -6.88
C ALA A 85 -1.26 -7.80 -5.82
N GLY A 86 -0.01 -7.74 -6.25
CA GLY A 86 1.12 -7.66 -5.34
C GLY A 86 2.45 -7.77 -6.04
N ILE A 87 3.49 -8.02 -5.26
CA ILE A 87 4.84 -8.26 -5.72
C ILE A 87 5.19 -9.71 -5.45
N GLY A 88 5.66 -10.40 -6.45
CA GLY A 88 6.12 -11.79 -6.35
C GLY A 88 7.33 -12.04 -7.24
N TYR A 89 7.94 -13.20 -7.08
CA TYR A 89 9.06 -13.63 -7.90
C TYR A 89 8.58 -14.57 -8.99
N VAL A 90 9.01 -14.32 -10.21
CA VAL A 90 8.74 -15.17 -11.38
C VAL A 90 10.06 -15.45 -12.08
N SER A 91 10.46 -16.71 -12.13
CA SER A 91 11.75 -17.13 -12.70
C SER A 91 12.94 -16.36 -12.08
N GLY A 92 12.95 -16.21 -10.76
CA GLY A 92 13.99 -15.52 -10.00
C GLY A 92 13.92 -13.99 -10.03
N ARG A 93 12.96 -13.40 -10.72
CA ARG A 93 12.84 -11.95 -10.91
C ARG A 93 11.61 -11.41 -10.19
N GLN A 94 11.77 -10.35 -9.42
CA GLN A 94 10.65 -9.67 -8.78
C GLN A 94 9.79 -8.94 -9.84
N CYS A 95 8.48 -9.17 -9.81
CA CYS A 95 7.50 -8.63 -10.72
C CYS A 95 6.30 -8.08 -9.96
N VAL A 96 5.65 -7.08 -10.52
CA VAL A 96 4.30 -6.70 -10.13
C VAL A 96 3.33 -7.63 -10.85
N ILE A 97 2.37 -8.22 -10.12
CA ILE A 97 1.39 -9.15 -10.65
C ILE A 97 -0.01 -8.60 -10.35
N VAL A 98 -0.87 -8.60 -11.36
CA VAL A 98 -2.25 -8.10 -11.28
C VAL A 98 -3.17 -9.13 -11.91
N ALA A 99 -4.08 -9.73 -11.13
CA ALA A 99 -5.00 -10.75 -11.57
C ALA A 99 -6.45 -10.33 -11.30
N ASN A 100 -7.27 -10.20 -12.34
CA ASN A 100 -8.69 -9.93 -12.18
C ASN A 100 -9.39 -11.09 -11.46
N ASP A 101 -10.30 -10.78 -10.55
CA ASP A 101 -11.14 -11.78 -9.90
C ASP A 101 -12.51 -11.89 -10.59
N GLN A 102 -12.60 -12.82 -11.51
CA GLN A 102 -13.81 -13.10 -12.25
C GLN A 102 -14.96 -13.59 -11.37
N THR A 103 -14.67 -14.12 -10.17
CA THR A 103 -15.69 -14.50 -9.20
C THR A 103 -16.43 -13.29 -8.61
N VAL A 104 -15.79 -12.10 -8.66
CA VAL A 104 -16.35 -10.83 -8.17
C VAL A 104 -16.93 -10.05 -9.36
N LYS A 105 -18.26 -10.10 -9.51
CA LYS A 105 -19.00 -9.38 -10.56
C LYS A 105 -18.40 -9.56 -11.97
N ALA A 106 -18.02 -10.80 -12.30
CA ALA A 106 -17.39 -11.17 -13.57
C ALA A 106 -16.09 -10.36 -13.88
N GLY A 107 -15.33 -9.98 -12.85
CA GLY A 107 -14.13 -9.17 -13.00
C GLY A 107 -14.39 -7.72 -13.41
N ALA A 108 -15.60 -7.20 -13.17
CA ALA A 108 -15.94 -5.81 -13.49
C ALA A 108 -15.16 -4.81 -12.62
N TRP A 109 -14.84 -3.67 -13.20
CA TRP A 109 -14.04 -2.62 -12.58
C TRP A 109 -14.90 -1.62 -11.83
N PHE A 110 -14.81 -1.65 -10.51
CA PHE A 110 -15.32 -0.63 -9.61
C PHE A 110 -14.35 0.57 -9.52
N PRO A 111 -14.76 1.71 -8.95
CA PRO A 111 -13.84 2.83 -8.73
C PRO A 111 -12.56 2.41 -8.01
N ILE A 112 -12.66 1.57 -6.97
CA ILE A 112 -11.51 1.09 -6.22
C ILE A 112 -10.61 0.15 -7.04
N THR A 113 -11.15 -0.60 -8.00
CA THR A 113 -10.38 -1.45 -8.93
C THR A 113 -9.43 -0.61 -9.76
N GLY A 114 -9.91 0.50 -10.30
CA GLY A 114 -9.09 1.46 -11.06
C GLY A 114 -7.96 2.03 -10.22
N LYS A 115 -8.29 2.51 -9.01
CA LYS A 115 -7.30 3.04 -8.06
C LYS A 115 -6.23 2.02 -7.68
N LYS A 116 -6.61 0.75 -7.48
CA LYS A 116 -5.66 -0.33 -7.17
C LYS A 116 -4.73 -0.62 -8.35
N ASN A 117 -5.26 -0.70 -9.56
CA ASN A 117 -4.44 -0.92 -10.76
C ASN A 117 -3.45 0.22 -10.98
N LEU A 118 -3.88 1.48 -10.79
CA LEU A 118 -2.98 2.63 -10.86
C LEU A 118 -1.85 2.54 -9.83
N ARG A 119 -2.15 2.10 -8.60
CA ARG A 119 -1.11 1.88 -7.58
C ARG A 119 -0.12 0.79 -8.00
N MET A 120 -0.57 -0.28 -8.62
CA MET A 120 0.32 -1.34 -9.12
C MET A 120 1.22 -0.83 -10.26
N GLN A 121 0.67 -0.04 -11.18
CA GLN A 121 1.46 0.60 -12.24
C GLN A 121 2.45 1.62 -11.69
N GLU A 122 2.07 2.41 -10.67
CA GLU A 122 2.97 3.32 -9.98
C GLU A 122 4.16 2.57 -9.36
N ILE A 123 3.90 1.47 -8.64
CA ILE A 123 4.95 0.62 -8.07
C ILE A 123 5.86 0.05 -9.17
N ALA A 124 5.30 -0.42 -10.28
CA ALA A 124 6.07 -0.92 -11.41
C ALA A 124 6.96 0.18 -12.02
N MET A 125 6.42 1.39 -12.23
CA MET A 125 7.17 2.51 -12.81
C MET A 125 8.28 3.02 -11.89
N GLU A 126 7.98 3.22 -10.61
CA GLU A 126 8.94 3.74 -9.64
C GLU A 126 10.10 2.80 -9.35
N ASN A 127 9.83 1.49 -9.40
CA ASN A 127 10.83 0.47 -9.08
C ASN A 127 11.39 -0.23 -10.33
N ARG A 128 10.93 0.12 -11.54
CA ARG A 128 11.34 -0.52 -12.81
C ARG A 128 11.10 -2.03 -12.84
N LEU A 129 10.01 -2.48 -12.21
CA LEU A 129 9.65 -3.89 -12.17
C LEU A 129 8.82 -4.26 -13.40
N PRO A 130 9.05 -5.42 -14.01
CA PRO A 130 8.11 -5.99 -14.97
C PRO A 130 6.72 -6.11 -14.36
N ILE A 131 5.67 -5.92 -15.16
CA ILE A 131 4.29 -6.09 -14.71
C ILE A 131 3.60 -7.18 -15.54
N ILE A 132 2.89 -8.07 -14.84
CA ILE A 132 2.18 -9.20 -15.41
C ILE A 132 0.70 -9.04 -15.11
N TYR A 133 -0.12 -9.00 -16.16
CA TYR A 133 -1.57 -8.94 -16.07
C TYR A 133 -2.17 -10.32 -16.39
N LEU A 134 -2.89 -10.91 -15.45
CA LEU A 134 -3.69 -12.13 -15.62
C LEU A 134 -5.14 -11.69 -15.82
N VAL A 135 -5.54 -11.54 -17.08
CA VAL A 135 -6.75 -10.80 -17.47
C VAL A 135 -7.96 -11.73 -17.55
N ASP A 136 -9.04 -11.34 -16.87
CA ASP A 136 -10.34 -12.01 -16.88
C ASP A 136 -11.42 -11.02 -16.40
N SER A 137 -11.90 -10.12 -17.28
CA SER A 137 -12.67 -8.94 -16.87
C SER A 137 -13.78 -8.59 -17.84
N ALA A 138 -14.96 -8.35 -17.30
CA ALA A 138 -16.12 -7.83 -18.04
C ALA A 138 -16.04 -6.32 -18.39
N GLY A 139 -14.94 -5.64 -18.04
CA GLY A 139 -14.80 -4.21 -18.26
C GLY A 139 -15.35 -3.35 -17.11
N VAL A 140 -15.75 -2.12 -17.40
CA VAL A 140 -16.25 -1.15 -16.39
C VAL A 140 -17.55 -1.64 -15.75
N PHE A 141 -17.68 -1.50 -14.43
CA PHE A 141 -18.94 -1.72 -13.73
C PHE A 141 -19.92 -0.60 -14.06
N LEU A 142 -20.81 -0.85 -15.04
CA LEU A 142 -21.67 0.16 -15.65
C LEU A 142 -22.52 0.98 -14.67
N PRO A 143 -23.05 0.42 -13.56
CA PRO A 143 -23.81 1.22 -12.59
C PRO A 143 -23.03 2.37 -11.95
N MET A 144 -21.69 2.35 -12.02
CA MET A 144 -20.78 3.37 -11.46
C MET A 144 -19.89 4.02 -12.53
N GLN A 145 -20.29 3.99 -13.80
CA GLN A 145 -19.47 4.47 -14.90
C GLN A 145 -19.10 5.96 -14.78
N ASP A 146 -19.95 6.77 -14.19
CA ASP A 146 -19.75 8.19 -13.92
C ASP A 146 -18.58 8.47 -12.97
N GLN A 147 -18.24 7.51 -12.09
CA GLN A 147 -17.12 7.60 -11.16
C GLN A 147 -15.83 6.98 -11.71
N ILE A 148 -15.86 6.41 -12.92
CA ILE A 148 -14.72 5.65 -13.46
C ILE A 148 -14.19 6.28 -14.75
N PHE A 149 -15.06 6.69 -15.66
CA PHE A 149 -14.70 6.89 -17.06
C PHE A 149 -13.80 8.10 -17.32
N PRO A 150 -14.18 9.36 -16.99
CA PRO A 150 -13.47 10.53 -17.54
C PRO A 150 -12.37 11.10 -16.62
N ASP A 151 -12.26 10.64 -15.39
CA ASP A 151 -11.38 11.26 -14.41
C ASP A 151 -9.90 10.96 -14.68
N LYS A 152 -9.04 11.92 -14.31
CA LYS A 152 -7.60 11.87 -14.52
C LYS A 152 -6.93 10.66 -13.87
N GLU A 153 -7.24 10.39 -12.62
CA GLU A 153 -6.63 9.29 -11.85
C GLU A 153 -7.56 8.07 -11.83
N HIS A 154 -8.01 7.65 -13.02
CA HIS A 154 -8.93 6.55 -13.21
C HIS A 154 -8.63 5.72 -14.46
N PHE A 155 -9.66 5.13 -15.04
CA PHE A 155 -9.57 4.10 -16.09
C PHE A 155 -8.68 4.50 -17.27
N GLY A 156 -8.87 5.72 -17.84
CA GLY A 156 -8.05 6.21 -18.96
C GLY A 156 -6.58 6.40 -18.61
N ARG A 157 -6.27 6.68 -17.32
CA ARG A 157 -4.88 6.83 -16.86
C ARG A 157 -4.11 5.51 -16.92
N ILE A 158 -4.78 4.37 -16.76
CA ILE A 158 -4.18 3.05 -16.84
C ILE A 158 -3.59 2.82 -18.22
N PHE A 159 -4.32 3.12 -19.28
CA PHE A 159 -3.85 2.95 -20.67
C PHE A 159 -2.73 3.92 -21.01
N ARG A 160 -2.84 5.18 -20.56
CA ARG A 160 -1.73 6.12 -20.65
C ARG A 160 -0.47 5.58 -19.98
N ASN A 161 -0.60 4.98 -18.81
CA ASN A 161 0.54 4.41 -18.09
C ASN A 161 1.11 3.18 -18.81
N ASN A 162 0.29 2.32 -19.44
CA ASN A 162 0.78 1.22 -20.28
C ASN A 162 1.72 1.75 -21.37
N ALA A 163 1.29 2.76 -22.14
CA ALA A 163 2.13 3.36 -23.17
C ALA A 163 3.43 3.95 -22.60
N ARG A 164 3.37 4.61 -21.43
CA ARG A 164 4.55 5.19 -20.80
C ARG A 164 5.50 4.14 -20.22
N MET A 165 4.97 3.08 -19.61
CA MET A 165 5.79 1.97 -19.10
C MET A 165 6.56 1.30 -20.22
N SER A 166 5.92 1.02 -21.36
CA SER A 166 6.59 0.48 -22.55
C SER A 166 7.71 1.41 -23.03
N ALA A 167 7.42 2.71 -23.18
CA ALA A 167 8.44 3.72 -23.52
C ALA A 167 9.58 3.86 -22.50
N MET A 168 9.34 3.50 -21.24
CA MET A 168 10.36 3.45 -20.20
C MET A 168 11.17 2.15 -20.22
N GLY A 169 10.83 1.18 -21.07
CA GLY A 169 11.46 -0.13 -21.10
C GLY A 169 11.05 -1.07 -19.95
N ILE A 170 9.88 -0.83 -19.35
CA ILE A 170 9.30 -1.70 -18.34
C ILE A 170 8.48 -2.75 -19.07
N THR A 171 8.90 -4.01 -18.99
CA THR A 171 8.21 -5.12 -19.67
C THR A 171 6.82 -5.33 -19.09
N GLN A 172 5.83 -5.39 -19.98
CA GLN A 172 4.44 -5.63 -19.67
C GLN A 172 3.95 -6.87 -20.41
N ILE A 173 3.44 -7.87 -19.68
CA ILE A 173 2.94 -9.11 -20.25
C ILE A 173 1.49 -9.28 -19.83
N ALA A 174 0.61 -9.52 -20.80
CA ALA A 174 -0.80 -9.81 -20.54
C ALA A 174 -1.15 -11.24 -20.95
N ALA A 175 -1.60 -12.05 -20.00
CA ALA A 175 -2.18 -13.36 -20.24
C ALA A 175 -3.71 -13.26 -20.14
N VAL A 176 -4.40 -13.42 -21.26
CA VAL A 176 -5.85 -13.34 -21.36
C VAL A 176 -6.43 -14.73 -21.11
N LEU A 177 -6.88 -14.93 -19.86
CA LEU A 177 -7.34 -16.21 -19.34
C LEU A 177 -8.88 -16.29 -19.25
N GLY A 178 -9.55 -15.26 -19.73
CA GLY A 178 -10.99 -15.15 -19.79
C GLY A 178 -11.45 -14.03 -20.67
N ALA A 179 -12.70 -13.62 -20.54
CA ALA A 179 -13.22 -12.51 -21.33
C ALA A 179 -12.50 -11.20 -21.01
N CYS A 180 -12.23 -10.41 -22.03
CA CYS A 180 -11.68 -9.07 -21.93
C CYS A 180 -12.48 -8.12 -22.83
N VAL A 181 -13.35 -7.31 -22.23
CA VAL A 181 -14.41 -6.60 -22.94
C VAL A 181 -14.26 -5.09 -22.87
N ALA A 182 -14.63 -4.42 -23.94
CA ALA A 182 -14.75 -2.97 -24.06
C ALA A 182 -13.44 -2.24 -23.72
N GLY A 183 -13.48 -1.24 -22.84
CA GLY A 183 -12.30 -0.50 -22.43
C GLY A 183 -11.22 -1.37 -21.79
N GLY A 184 -11.59 -2.47 -21.09
CA GLY A 184 -10.64 -3.43 -20.55
C GLY A 184 -9.77 -4.13 -21.61
N ALA A 185 -10.25 -4.22 -22.84
CA ALA A 185 -9.50 -4.81 -23.96
C ALA A 185 -8.23 -4.04 -24.30
N TYR A 186 -8.17 -2.75 -24.01
CA TYR A 186 -6.95 -1.96 -24.26
C TYR A 186 -5.78 -2.33 -23.36
N LEU A 187 -6.03 -2.85 -22.16
CA LEU A 187 -4.96 -3.22 -21.24
C LEU A 187 -4.03 -4.32 -21.80
N PRO A 188 -4.52 -5.48 -22.28
CA PRO A 188 -3.66 -6.46 -22.92
C PRO A 188 -3.06 -5.96 -24.22
N ILE A 189 -3.81 -5.27 -25.06
CA ILE A 189 -3.35 -4.81 -26.38
C ILE A 189 -2.22 -3.77 -26.28
N MET A 190 -2.20 -2.99 -25.23
CA MET A 190 -1.15 -2.01 -24.97
C MET A 190 0.00 -2.58 -24.12
N SER A 191 -0.05 -3.84 -23.73
CA SER A 191 1.08 -4.57 -23.15
C SER A 191 2.09 -4.93 -24.25
N ASP A 192 3.33 -5.22 -23.88
CA ASP A 192 4.40 -5.51 -24.84
C ASP A 192 4.24 -6.90 -25.46
N GLU A 193 3.67 -7.86 -24.73
CA GLU A 193 3.34 -9.20 -25.22
C GLU A 193 1.96 -9.63 -24.69
N THR A 194 1.13 -10.18 -25.59
CA THR A 194 -0.23 -10.65 -25.31
C THR A 194 -0.35 -12.15 -25.59
N LEU A 195 -0.73 -12.91 -24.57
CA LEU A 195 -0.92 -14.35 -24.64
C LEU A 195 -2.41 -14.66 -24.42
N MET A 196 -2.96 -15.64 -25.15
CA MET A 196 -4.37 -16.03 -25.02
C MET A 196 -4.54 -17.54 -24.85
N VAL A 197 -5.59 -17.91 -24.11
CA VAL A 197 -6.02 -19.31 -23.94
C VAL A 197 -7.23 -19.57 -24.84
N GLU A 198 -7.12 -20.54 -25.73
CA GLU A 198 -8.18 -20.95 -26.65
C GLU A 198 -9.41 -21.46 -25.88
N GLY A 199 -10.60 -21.10 -26.33
CA GLY A 199 -11.87 -21.47 -25.72
C GLY A 199 -12.23 -20.71 -24.43
N ASN A 200 -11.27 -20.07 -23.77
CA ASN A 200 -11.48 -19.30 -22.53
C ASN A 200 -11.20 -17.81 -22.71
N GLY A 201 -10.07 -17.48 -23.33
CA GLY A 201 -9.63 -16.10 -23.54
C GLY A 201 -10.32 -15.46 -24.74
N SER A 202 -10.87 -14.27 -24.57
CA SER A 202 -11.42 -13.51 -25.70
C SER A 202 -11.21 -12.01 -25.49
N ILE A 203 -10.96 -11.29 -26.58
CA ILE A 203 -10.77 -9.83 -26.60
C ILE A 203 -11.70 -9.24 -27.64
N TYR A 204 -12.56 -8.30 -27.26
CA TYR A 204 -13.40 -7.55 -28.19
C TYR A 204 -13.89 -6.24 -27.58
N LEU A 205 -14.16 -5.25 -28.43
CA LEU A 205 -14.75 -3.97 -27.98
C LEU A 205 -16.22 -4.12 -27.62
N ALA A 206 -16.95 -4.93 -28.38
CA ALA A 206 -18.36 -5.23 -28.15
C ALA A 206 -18.56 -6.74 -28.21
N GLY A 207 -19.12 -7.34 -27.17
CA GLY A 207 -19.40 -8.78 -27.14
C GLY A 207 -20.53 -9.17 -28.12
N PRO A 208 -20.69 -10.48 -28.40
CA PRO A 208 -21.65 -10.99 -29.40
C PRO A 208 -23.06 -10.43 -29.26
N TYR A 209 -23.55 -10.29 -28.02
CA TYR A 209 -24.86 -9.72 -27.76
C TYR A 209 -25.00 -8.28 -28.26
N LEU A 210 -24.00 -7.44 -28.01
CA LEU A 210 -24.01 -6.04 -28.47
C LEU A 210 -23.81 -5.95 -29.99
N VAL A 211 -23.00 -6.82 -30.58
CA VAL A 211 -22.82 -6.93 -32.04
C VAL A 211 -24.16 -7.27 -32.70
N LYS A 212 -24.87 -8.27 -32.18
CA LYS A 212 -26.20 -8.63 -32.66
C LYS A 212 -27.22 -7.51 -32.53
N ALA A 213 -27.21 -6.79 -31.42
CA ALA A 213 -28.11 -5.66 -31.20
C ALA A 213 -27.79 -4.44 -32.10
N ALA A 214 -26.50 -4.21 -32.37
CA ALA A 214 -26.06 -3.02 -33.12
C ALA A 214 -26.17 -3.19 -34.64
N ILE A 215 -25.78 -4.37 -35.17
CA ILE A 215 -25.67 -4.60 -36.62
C ILE A 215 -26.38 -5.88 -37.11
N GLY A 216 -27.05 -6.63 -36.21
CA GLY A 216 -27.80 -7.84 -36.52
C GLY A 216 -26.95 -9.09 -36.82
N GLU A 217 -25.64 -9.02 -36.63
CA GLU A 217 -24.73 -10.14 -36.85
C GLU A 217 -24.79 -11.12 -35.68
N ASP A 218 -25.03 -12.40 -36.01
CA ASP A 218 -25.05 -13.50 -35.03
C ASP A 218 -23.69 -14.23 -35.07
N ILE A 219 -22.86 -13.99 -34.06
CA ILE A 219 -21.49 -14.49 -33.99
C ILE A 219 -21.20 -14.97 -32.56
N ASP A 220 -20.43 -16.05 -32.43
CA ASP A 220 -19.99 -16.55 -31.12
C ASP A 220 -18.72 -15.84 -30.61
N ASN A 221 -18.40 -16.03 -29.32
CA ASN A 221 -17.26 -15.39 -28.67
C ASN A 221 -15.91 -15.76 -29.31
N GLU A 222 -15.72 -17.03 -29.65
CA GLU A 222 -14.45 -17.52 -30.19
C GLU A 222 -14.19 -16.99 -31.61
N THR A 223 -15.22 -17.02 -32.45
CA THR A 223 -15.16 -16.47 -33.81
C THR A 223 -14.98 -14.96 -33.81
N LEU A 224 -15.65 -14.24 -32.86
CA LEU A 224 -15.56 -12.78 -32.81
C LEU A 224 -14.19 -12.30 -32.34
N GLY A 225 -13.64 -12.91 -31.29
CA GLY A 225 -12.43 -12.39 -30.67
C GLY A 225 -11.71 -13.41 -29.79
N GLY A 226 -11.78 -14.70 -30.14
CA GLY A 226 -11.04 -15.77 -29.48
C GLY A 226 -9.57 -15.82 -29.87
N ALA A 227 -8.86 -16.76 -29.26
CA ALA A 227 -7.41 -16.87 -29.39
C ALA A 227 -6.99 -17.16 -30.84
N VAL A 228 -7.72 -18.02 -31.58
CA VAL A 228 -7.46 -18.33 -32.99
C VAL A 228 -7.63 -17.09 -33.87
N THR A 229 -8.74 -16.37 -33.67
CA THR A 229 -9.02 -15.15 -34.44
C THR A 229 -7.92 -14.11 -34.25
N HIS A 230 -7.44 -13.93 -33.00
CA HIS A 230 -6.46 -12.90 -32.69
C HIS A 230 -5.00 -13.30 -32.99
N THR A 231 -4.68 -14.58 -33.09
CA THR A 231 -3.33 -15.01 -33.48
C THR A 231 -3.18 -15.23 -34.99
N GLU A 232 -4.24 -15.66 -35.67
CA GLU A 232 -4.14 -16.08 -37.08
C GLU A 232 -4.75 -15.06 -38.09
N ILE A 233 -5.74 -14.26 -37.62
CA ILE A 233 -6.45 -13.33 -38.53
C ILE A 233 -6.08 -11.89 -38.26
N SER A 234 -6.28 -11.41 -37.01
CA SER A 234 -6.07 -10.00 -36.67
C SER A 234 -4.65 -9.65 -36.24
N GLY A 235 -3.86 -10.64 -35.81
CA GLY A 235 -2.50 -10.44 -35.33
C GLY A 235 -2.42 -9.67 -34.01
N ILE A 236 -3.50 -9.62 -33.24
CA ILE A 236 -3.58 -8.90 -31.94
C ILE A 236 -2.82 -9.64 -30.84
N ALA A 237 -2.93 -10.96 -30.77
CA ALA A 237 -2.24 -11.80 -29.80
C ALA A 237 -0.99 -12.42 -30.38
N ASP A 238 0.07 -12.48 -29.57
CA ASP A 238 1.37 -13.01 -29.98
C ASP A 238 1.45 -14.53 -29.84
N TYR A 239 0.72 -15.08 -28.86
CA TYR A 239 0.74 -16.53 -28.54
C TYR A 239 -0.66 -17.04 -28.19
N LYS A 240 -0.94 -18.29 -28.59
CA LYS A 240 -2.13 -19.04 -28.12
C LYS A 240 -1.74 -20.35 -27.44
N PHE A 241 -2.53 -20.77 -26.48
CA PHE A 241 -2.33 -21.98 -25.69
C PHE A 241 -3.66 -22.67 -25.42
N ASN A 242 -3.62 -24.00 -25.21
CA ASN A 242 -4.83 -24.77 -24.91
C ASN A 242 -5.27 -24.68 -23.45
N THR A 243 -4.35 -24.37 -22.55
CA THR A 243 -4.61 -24.33 -21.09
C THR A 243 -4.02 -23.08 -20.44
N GLU A 244 -4.59 -22.70 -19.29
CA GLU A 244 -4.05 -21.61 -18.46
C GLU A 244 -2.63 -21.92 -18.00
N GLN A 245 -2.33 -23.19 -17.69
CA GLN A 245 -1.00 -23.62 -17.24
C GLN A 245 0.06 -23.43 -18.32
N GLU A 246 -0.24 -23.82 -19.55
CA GLU A 246 0.68 -23.60 -20.69
C GLU A 246 0.94 -22.11 -20.92
N CYS A 247 -0.12 -21.30 -20.87
CA CYS A 247 -0.03 -19.85 -21.02
C CYS A 247 0.85 -19.23 -19.92
N ILE A 248 0.59 -19.56 -18.65
CA ILE A 248 1.37 -19.05 -17.51
C ILE A 248 2.82 -19.55 -17.56
N ASN A 249 3.07 -20.79 -18.00
CA ASN A 249 4.43 -21.30 -18.20
C ASN A 249 5.19 -20.51 -19.27
N GLN A 250 4.50 -20.04 -20.31
CA GLN A 250 5.13 -19.16 -21.29
C GLN A 250 5.46 -17.78 -20.70
N VAL A 251 4.59 -17.21 -19.85
CA VAL A 251 4.91 -15.98 -19.09
C VAL A 251 6.19 -16.15 -18.29
N LYS A 252 6.35 -17.28 -17.56
CA LYS A 252 7.59 -17.59 -16.83
C LYS A 252 8.80 -17.63 -17.73
N LYS A 253 8.68 -18.26 -18.92
CA LYS A 253 9.79 -18.33 -19.89
C LYS A 253 10.16 -16.97 -20.47
N ILE A 254 9.20 -16.07 -20.69
CA ILE A 254 9.47 -14.71 -21.16
C ILE A 254 10.22 -13.94 -20.06
N ILE A 255 9.70 -13.93 -18.84
CA ILE A 255 10.35 -13.26 -17.70
C ILE A 255 11.77 -13.80 -17.45
N GLY A 256 11.97 -15.11 -17.55
CA GLY A 256 13.28 -15.76 -17.36
C GLY A 256 14.32 -15.39 -18.42
N LYS A 257 13.91 -14.84 -19.57
CA LYS A 257 14.80 -14.40 -20.65
C LYS A 257 15.15 -12.91 -20.61
N LEU A 258 14.50 -12.13 -19.75
CA LEU A 258 14.80 -10.71 -19.63
C LEU A 258 16.25 -10.51 -19.17
N THR A 259 16.92 -9.52 -19.73
CA THR A 259 18.26 -9.13 -19.26
C THR A 259 18.21 -8.63 -17.83
N HIS A 260 19.27 -8.86 -17.06
CA HIS A 260 19.39 -8.28 -15.73
C HIS A 260 19.65 -6.76 -15.85
N PRO A 261 18.76 -5.91 -15.32
CA PRO A 261 18.96 -4.46 -15.39
C PRO A 261 20.12 -4.04 -14.47
N LEU A 262 20.69 -2.88 -14.74
CA LEU A 262 21.50 -2.17 -13.77
C LEU A 262 20.63 -1.86 -12.54
N THR A 263 21.24 -1.86 -11.36
CA THR A 263 20.55 -1.53 -10.10
C THR A 263 20.95 -0.15 -9.59
N ALA A 264 20.20 0.37 -8.62
CA ALA A 264 20.55 1.60 -7.92
C ALA A 264 21.89 1.49 -7.16
N GLY A 265 22.30 0.27 -6.82
CA GLY A 265 23.53 0.00 -6.09
C GLY A 265 23.44 0.38 -4.61
N PHE A 266 22.26 0.28 -3.99
CA PHE A 266 22.14 0.45 -2.54
C PHE A 266 23.01 -0.58 -1.83
N ASP A 267 23.71 -0.13 -0.79
CA ASP A 267 24.66 -0.98 -0.09
C ASP A 267 23.96 -2.09 0.71
N ARG A 268 24.38 -3.34 0.47
CA ARG A 268 23.90 -4.53 1.15
C ARG A 268 25.04 -5.47 1.48
N ILE A 269 25.11 -5.87 2.73
CA ILE A 269 26.05 -6.88 3.24
C ILE A 269 25.29 -8.14 3.63
N ALA A 270 26.00 -9.14 4.17
CA ALA A 270 25.36 -10.33 4.74
C ALA A 270 24.40 -9.93 5.87
N SER A 271 23.19 -10.46 5.83
CA SER A 271 22.16 -10.20 6.84
C SER A 271 22.55 -10.87 8.17
N LEU A 272 22.36 -10.14 9.26
CA LEU A 272 22.45 -10.67 10.62
C LEU A 272 21.08 -10.62 11.30
N THR A 273 20.83 -11.54 12.23
CA THR A 273 19.60 -11.52 13.01
C THR A 273 19.56 -10.28 13.91
N PRO A 274 18.38 -9.75 14.25
CA PRO A 274 18.25 -8.67 15.23
C PRO A 274 18.89 -9.01 16.59
N SER A 275 19.19 -7.97 17.38
CA SER A 275 19.75 -8.12 18.72
C SER A 275 18.73 -8.62 19.76
N LYS A 276 17.44 -8.49 19.46
CA LYS A 276 16.31 -8.91 20.29
C LYS A 276 15.32 -9.75 19.49
N GLU A 277 14.54 -10.59 20.16
CA GLU A 277 13.57 -11.46 19.52
C GLU A 277 12.43 -10.68 18.85
N ILE A 278 12.22 -10.92 17.56
CA ILE A 278 11.22 -10.19 16.76
C ILE A 278 9.79 -10.45 17.23
N THR A 279 9.49 -11.62 17.78
CA THR A 279 8.16 -11.98 18.30
C THR A 279 7.74 -11.16 19.52
N GLU A 280 8.68 -10.55 20.22
CA GLU A 280 8.41 -9.64 21.33
C GLU A 280 7.76 -8.31 20.89
N LEU A 281 7.76 -8.01 19.58
CA LEU A 281 7.04 -6.85 19.02
C LEU A 281 5.56 -6.84 19.42
N TYR A 282 4.97 -8.01 19.63
CA TYR A 282 3.56 -8.10 20.03
C TYR A 282 3.26 -7.47 21.40
N GLY A 283 4.22 -7.47 22.32
CA GLY A 283 4.03 -6.98 23.68
C GLY A 283 4.52 -5.54 23.93
N ILE A 284 5.23 -4.93 22.96
CA ILE A 284 5.84 -3.60 23.15
C ILE A 284 4.82 -2.50 23.03
N ILE A 285 3.93 -2.56 22.02
CA ILE A 285 2.93 -1.51 21.82
C ILE A 285 1.84 -1.64 22.89
N PRO A 286 1.63 -0.59 23.70
CA PRO A 286 0.56 -0.60 24.68
C PRO A 286 -0.82 -0.76 24.04
N SER A 287 -1.65 -1.60 24.64
CA SER A 287 -3.06 -1.75 24.26
C SER A 287 -3.85 -0.44 24.44
N ASP A 288 -3.40 0.43 25.33
CA ASP A 288 -3.85 1.81 25.48
C ASP A 288 -2.89 2.74 24.72
N SER A 289 -3.35 3.29 23.60
CA SER A 289 -2.55 4.15 22.72
C SER A 289 -2.09 5.47 23.34
N THR A 290 -2.56 5.80 24.56
CA THR A 290 -2.12 6.99 25.30
C THR A 290 -0.86 6.72 26.12
N LYS A 291 -0.54 5.45 26.40
CA LYS A 291 0.63 5.07 27.16
C LYS A 291 1.93 5.21 26.38
N PRO A 292 3.00 5.66 27.05
CA PRO A 292 4.31 5.77 26.41
C PRO A 292 5.00 4.40 26.29
N TYR A 293 5.85 4.27 25.26
CA TYR A 293 6.79 3.16 25.10
C TYR A 293 8.07 3.66 24.40
N ASP A 294 9.12 2.85 24.39
CA ASP A 294 10.38 3.19 23.74
C ASP A 294 10.39 2.69 22.28
N MET A 295 10.45 3.59 21.31
CA MET A 295 10.57 3.22 19.91
C MET A 295 11.87 2.47 19.59
N ILE A 296 12.94 2.68 20.38
CA ILE A 296 14.20 1.94 20.24
C ILE A 296 13.97 0.44 20.44
N ASP A 297 13.07 0.06 21.35
CA ASP A 297 12.73 -1.36 21.56
C ASP A 297 12.12 -2.02 20.31
N ILE A 298 11.39 -1.28 19.49
CA ILE A 298 10.89 -1.76 18.19
C ILE A 298 12.04 -1.83 17.19
N ILE A 299 12.85 -0.78 17.08
CA ILE A 299 13.95 -0.71 16.11
C ILE A 299 14.94 -1.85 16.33
N ASP A 300 15.34 -2.14 17.59
CA ASP A 300 16.27 -3.21 17.94
C ASP A 300 15.80 -4.62 17.54
N ARG A 301 14.50 -4.80 17.27
CA ARG A 301 13.89 -6.07 16.84
C ARG A 301 13.71 -6.19 15.34
N ILE A 302 13.93 -5.11 14.60
CA ILE A 302 13.80 -5.12 13.13
C ILE A 302 15.13 -4.89 12.40
N VAL A 303 16.10 -4.21 13.05
CA VAL A 303 17.42 -3.99 12.46
C VAL A 303 18.40 -5.12 12.82
N ASP A 304 19.43 -5.28 12.02
CA ASP A 304 20.49 -6.24 12.26
C ASP A 304 21.25 -5.92 13.55
N ARG A 305 21.81 -6.93 14.18
CA ARG A 305 22.84 -6.73 15.21
C ARG A 305 24.19 -6.48 14.57
N ASN A 306 25.10 -5.86 15.31
CA ASN A 306 26.52 -5.82 15.01
C ASN A 306 27.22 -7.12 15.49
N ASP A 307 28.50 -7.26 15.17
CA ASP A 307 29.32 -8.42 15.61
C ASP A 307 29.44 -8.52 17.13
N ASP A 308 29.30 -7.40 17.86
CA ASP A 308 29.28 -7.37 19.34
C ASP A 308 27.91 -7.77 19.95
N GLY A 309 26.94 -8.13 19.11
CA GLY A 309 25.59 -8.54 19.51
C GLY A 309 24.62 -7.41 19.81
N LYS A 310 25.06 -6.15 19.74
CA LYS A 310 24.19 -4.99 19.92
C LYS A 310 23.46 -4.60 18.64
N SER A 311 22.43 -3.79 18.78
CA SER A 311 21.72 -3.19 17.64
C SER A 311 22.67 -2.40 16.73
N SER A 312 22.48 -2.52 15.43
CA SER A 312 23.22 -1.72 14.46
C SER A 312 22.76 -0.25 14.36
N LEU A 313 21.80 0.16 15.16
CA LEU A 313 21.29 1.53 15.15
C LEU A 313 22.34 2.51 15.69
N GLU A 314 22.82 3.39 14.81
CA GLU A 314 23.70 4.51 15.15
C GLU A 314 22.85 5.80 15.19
N GLN A 315 22.50 6.25 16.40
CA GLN A 315 21.61 7.40 16.56
C GLN A 315 22.27 8.72 16.13
N PHE A 316 21.62 9.43 15.24
CA PHE A 316 21.99 10.78 14.83
C PHE A 316 21.40 11.82 15.80
N LYS A 317 22.25 12.69 16.38
CA LYS A 317 21.86 13.70 17.36
C LYS A 317 20.99 13.14 18.49
N GLU A 318 21.45 12.08 19.14
CA GLU A 318 20.73 11.38 20.21
C GLU A 318 20.23 12.32 21.31
N ASP A 319 21.04 13.29 21.72
CA ASP A 319 20.73 14.25 22.78
C ASP A 319 19.87 15.45 22.36
N TYR A 320 19.56 15.60 21.07
CA TYR A 320 18.79 16.72 20.51
C TYR A 320 17.54 16.22 19.80
N GLY A 321 16.40 16.94 19.94
CA GLY A 321 15.15 16.58 19.27
C GLY A 321 14.67 15.16 19.59
N LYS A 322 14.62 14.83 20.88
CA LYS A 322 14.47 13.44 21.37
C LYS A 322 13.11 12.81 21.07
N THR A 323 12.10 13.59 20.65
CA THR A 323 10.79 13.05 20.27
C THR A 323 10.78 12.39 18.88
N ILE A 324 11.87 12.52 18.10
CA ILE A 324 12.12 11.76 16.88
C ILE A 324 13.48 11.05 17.00
N VAL A 325 13.49 9.75 16.77
CA VAL A 325 14.70 8.94 16.59
C VAL A 325 15.11 9.01 15.13
N CYS A 326 16.34 9.45 14.88
CA CYS A 326 16.99 9.36 13.57
C CYS A 326 18.28 8.57 13.72
N GLY A 327 18.58 7.68 12.80
CA GLY A 327 19.85 6.93 12.84
C GLY A 327 20.07 6.08 11.62
N TYR A 328 21.33 5.76 11.38
CA TYR A 328 21.73 4.76 10.38
C TYR A 328 21.66 3.37 10.99
N ALA A 329 21.27 2.38 10.20
CA ALA A 329 21.22 1.00 10.65
C ALA A 329 21.44 0.03 9.47
N ARG A 330 21.59 -1.25 9.78
CA ARG A 330 21.45 -2.36 8.84
C ARG A 330 20.10 -3.05 9.04
N LEU A 331 19.39 -3.32 7.96
CA LEU A 331 18.14 -4.05 7.98
C LEU A 331 18.19 -5.11 6.88
N ASP A 332 18.27 -6.37 7.26
CA ASP A 332 18.51 -7.49 6.33
C ASP A 332 19.71 -7.25 5.41
N GLY A 333 20.79 -6.74 6.02
CA GLY A 333 22.01 -6.33 5.34
C GLY A 333 21.96 -4.98 4.64
N TRP A 334 20.78 -4.43 4.30
CA TRP A 334 20.64 -3.13 3.65
C TRP A 334 21.04 -1.97 4.56
N ALA A 335 21.84 -1.03 4.07
CA ALA A 335 22.05 0.23 4.75
C ALA A 335 20.77 1.07 4.65
N VAL A 336 20.26 1.53 5.79
CA VAL A 336 19.03 2.32 5.89
C VAL A 336 19.19 3.52 6.80
N GLY A 337 18.45 4.59 6.51
CA GLY A 337 18.20 5.70 7.44
C GLY A 337 16.83 5.52 8.08
N ILE A 338 16.78 5.46 9.39
CA ILE A 338 15.53 5.32 10.16
C ILE A 338 15.10 6.69 10.68
N VAL A 339 13.82 7.02 10.47
CA VAL A 339 13.14 8.19 11.04
C VAL A 339 11.89 7.68 11.77
N ALA A 340 11.87 7.76 13.09
CA ALA A 340 10.84 7.15 13.90
C ALA A 340 10.34 8.08 15.02
N ASN A 341 9.05 8.07 15.30
CA ASN A 341 8.51 8.84 16.42
C ASN A 341 8.82 8.16 17.75
N GLN A 342 9.55 8.83 18.64
CA GLN A 342 9.74 8.35 20.00
C GLN A 342 8.46 8.54 20.81
N ARG A 343 8.01 7.50 21.51
CA ARG A 343 6.78 7.53 22.31
C ARG A 343 7.02 7.76 23.81
N LYS A 344 8.27 7.72 24.28
CA LYS A 344 8.62 8.12 25.64
C LYS A 344 8.40 9.62 25.85
N ILE A 345 8.03 9.98 27.08
CA ILE A 345 8.15 11.35 27.55
C ILE A 345 9.63 11.64 27.76
N VAL A 346 10.13 12.68 27.15
CA VAL A 346 11.55 13.05 27.21
C VAL A 346 11.73 14.43 27.81
N LYS A 347 12.92 14.71 28.36
CA LYS A 347 13.27 16.01 28.91
C LYS A 347 14.30 16.68 28.00
N SER A 348 13.99 17.91 27.56
CA SER A 348 14.95 18.74 26.81
C SER A 348 16.07 19.22 27.72
N LYS A 349 17.21 19.66 27.16
CA LYS A 349 18.30 20.28 27.97
C LYS A 349 17.85 21.53 28.72
N LYS A 350 16.82 22.21 28.23
CA LYS A 350 16.22 23.37 28.90
C LYS A 350 15.29 23.00 30.07
N GLY A 351 15.16 21.71 30.36
CA GLY A 351 14.33 21.19 31.45
C GLY A 351 12.85 21.00 31.11
N GLU A 352 12.47 21.18 29.85
CA GLU A 352 11.09 21.05 29.39
C GLU A 352 10.72 19.58 29.15
N MET A 353 9.55 19.20 29.65
CA MET A 353 8.97 17.89 29.35
C MET A 353 8.33 17.93 27.97
N GLN A 354 8.77 17.02 27.10
CA GLN A 354 8.24 16.84 25.74
C GLN A 354 7.48 15.51 25.67
N MET A 355 6.25 15.57 25.16
CA MET A 355 5.38 14.40 25.02
C MET A 355 5.83 13.54 23.84
N GLY A 356 5.87 12.22 24.03
CA GLY A 356 6.17 11.28 22.98
C GLY A 356 5.11 11.29 21.87
N GLY A 357 5.54 11.06 20.63
CA GLY A 357 4.69 11.10 19.44
C GLY A 357 4.36 12.49 18.93
N VAL A 358 4.79 13.55 19.64
CA VAL A 358 4.61 14.95 19.22
C VAL A 358 5.89 15.47 18.58
N ILE A 359 5.76 16.17 17.46
CA ILE A 359 6.88 16.80 16.76
C ILE A 359 7.06 18.22 17.30
N TYR A 360 8.25 18.51 17.80
CA TYR A 360 8.69 19.81 18.28
C TYR A 360 9.65 20.46 17.30
N ASN A 361 9.96 21.72 17.49
CA ASN A 361 10.90 22.48 16.65
C ASN A 361 12.24 21.75 16.49
N ASP A 362 12.85 21.33 17.60
CA ASP A 362 14.13 20.64 17.63
C ASP A 362 14.09 19.26 16.93
N SER A 363 13.01 18.50 17.10
CA SER A 363 12.86 17.21 16.47
C SER A 363 12.55 17.33 14.96
N ALA A 364 11.81 18.36 14.54
CA ALA A 364 11.58 18.65 13.13
C ALA A 364 12.88 19.03 12.41
N ASP A 365 13.71 19.91 12.97
CA ASP A 365 15.02 20.30 12.43
C ASP A 365 15.99 19.12 12.35
N LYS A 366 16.01 18.27 13.41
CA LYS A 366 16.82 17.04 13.42
C LYS A 366 16.44 16.12 12.28
N ALA A 367 15.15 15.84 12.12
CA ALA A 367 14.63 14.93 11.10
C ALA A 367 14.87 15.50 9.70
N ALA A 368 14.58 16.77 9.46
CA ALA A 368 14.83 17.43 8.18
C ALA A 368 16.28 17.25 7.74
N ARG A 369 17.23 17.59 8.62
CA ARG A 369 18.65 17.44 8.32
C ARG A 369 19.08 16.00 8.09
N PHE A 370 18.55 15.06 8.86
CA PHE A 370 18.87 13.64 8.71
C PHE A 370 18.38 13.09 7.36
N ILE A 371 17.15 13.45 6.97
CA ILE A 371 16.58 13.08 5.67
C ILE A 371 17.45 13.61 4.53
N MET A 372 17.87 14.87 4.60
CA MET A 372 18.78 15.46 3.60
C MET A 372 20.12 14.72 3.55
N ASN A 373 20.70 14.34 4.70
CA ASN A 373 21.93 13.54 4.75
C ASN A 373 21.77 12.17 4.06
N CYS A 374 20.64 11.48 4.28
CA CYS A 374 20.35 10.20 3.62
C CYS A 374 20.23 10.39 2.10
N ASN A 375 19.60 11.47 1.65
CA ASN A 375 19.47 11.78 0.22
C ASN A 375 20.84 12.04 -0.42
N GLN A 376 21.69 12.84 0.22
CA GLN A 376 23.05 13.09 -0.27
C GLN A 376 23.89 11.81 -0.36
N LYS A 377 23.73 10.90 0.60
CA LYS A 377 24.45 9.62 0.66
C LYS A 377 23.77 8.49 -0.13
N LYS A 378 22.60 8.74 -0.71
CA LYS A 378 21.79 7.76 -1.43
C LYS A 378 21.42 6.55 -0.57
N ILE A 379 21.04 6.77 0.68
CA ILE A 379 20.61 5.75 1.64
C ILE A 379 19.08 5.72 1.68
N PRO A 380 18.43 4.58 1.43
CA PRO A 380 16.98 4.43 1.57
C PRO A 380 16.48 4.82 2.96
N LEU A 381 15.30 5.43 3.03
CA LEU A 381 14.68 5.90 4.27
C LEU A 381 13.55 4.97 4.71
N VAL A 382 13.53 4.63 5.99
CA VAL A 382 12.45 3.89 6.66
C VAL A 382 11.80 4.80 7.69
N PHE A 383 10.50 5.05 7.52
CA PHE A 383 9.69 5.83 8.44
C PHE A 383 8.84 4.91 9.31
N LEU A 384 8.97 5.05 10.63
CA LEU A 384 8.14 4.34 11.62
C LEU A 384 7.22 5.36 12.29
N GLN A 385 5.95 5.35 11.90
CA GLN A 385 4.97 6.35 12.35
C GLN A 385 4.23 5.90 13.62
N ASP A 386 4.34 6.69 14.67
CA ASP A 386 3.37 6.78 15.76
C ASP A 386 3.31 8.25 16.23
N VAL A 387 2.70 9.08 15.39
CA VAL A 387 2.70 10.55 15.50
C VAL A 387 1.30 11.07 15.81
N THR A 388 1.21 11.92 16.84
CA THR A 388 -0.04 12.57 17.23
C THR A 388 -0.20 13.98 16.63
N GLY A 389 0.85 14.53 16.03
CA GLY A 389 0.87 15.83 15.38
C GLY A 389 2.08 16.67 15.76
N PHE A 390 2.08 17.91 15.33
CA PHE A 390 3.03 18.94 15.78
C PHE A 390 2.58 19.54 17.11
N MET A 391 3.51 20.04 17.91
CA MET A 391 3.19 20.75 19.15
C MET A 391 2.41 22.03 18.84
N VAL A 392 1.38 22.29 19.62
CA VAL A 392 0.49 23.44 19.49
C VAL A 392 0.63 24.40 20.67
N GLY A 393 0.11 25.60 20.53
CA GLY A 393 0.06 26.61 21.57
C GLY A 393 1.03 27.78 21.32
N SER A 394 0.75 28.92 21.95
CA SER A 394 1.45 30.19 21.72
C SER A 394 2.96 30.08 21.80
N ARG A 395 3.47 29.30 22.75
CA ARG A 395 4.91 29.09 22.91
C ARG A 395 5.55 28.42 21.68
N SER A 396 4.90 27.37 21.13
CA SER A 396 5.40 26.67 19.95
C SER A 396 5.27 27.53 18.70
N GLU A 397 4.14 28.25 18.57
CA GLU A 397 3.92 29.17 17.45
C GLU A 397 4.97 30.30 17.44
N HIS A 398 5.21 30.94 18.58
CA HIS A 398 6.22 31.99 18.70
C HIS A 398 7.65 31.47 18.52
N ALA A 399 7.90 30.19 18.81
CA ALA A 399 9.18 29.54 18.51
C ALA A 399 9.32 29.11 17.04
N GLY A 400 8.27 29.26 16.21
CA GLY A 400 8.31 28.98 14.78
C GLY A 400 8.08 27.51 14.42
N ILE A 401 7.21 26.80 15.16
CA ILE A 401 6.91 25.38 14.90
C ILE A 401 6.45 25.13 13.45
N ILE A 402 5.64 26.03 12.90
CA ILE A 402 5.16 25.90 11.51
C ILE A 402 6.32 25.99 10.50
N LYS A 403 7.30 26.86 10.77
CA LYS A 403 8.51 27.01 9.97
C LYS A 403 9.37 25.74 10.03
N ASP A 404 9.66 25.26 11.22
CA ASP A 404 10.52 24.08 11.41
C ASP A 404 9.81 22.80 10.93
N GLY A 405 8.50 22.70 11.11
CA GLY A 405 7.68 21.65 10.52
C GLY A 405 7.73 21.69 8.99
N ALA A 406 7.64 22.86 8.39
CA ALA A 406 7.75 23.02 6.94
C ALA A 406 9.10 22.57 6.38
N LYS A 407 10.20 22.75 7.12
CA LYS A 407 11.53 22.21 6.73
C LYS A 407 11.50 20.68 6.64
N MET A 408 10.91 20.03 7.64
CA MET A 408 10.80 18.57 7.65
C MET A 408 9.93 18.08 6.49
N VAL A 409 8.76 18.69 6.29
CA VAL A 409 7.85 18.37 5.18
C VAL A 409 8.54 18.58 3.83
N ASN A 410 9.30 19.69 3.67
CA ASN A 410 10.08 19.96 2.46
C ASN A 410 11.13 18.86 2.21
N ALA A 411 11.87 18.45 3.24
CA ALA A 411 12.89 17.42 3.11
C ALA A 411 12.28 16.06 2.68
N VAL A 412 11.11 15.69 3.23
CA VAL A 412 10.39 14.48 2.85
C VAL A 412 9.86 14.56 1.43
N ALA A 413 9.27 15.70 1.06
CA ALA A 413 8.67 15.90 -0.27
C ALA A 413 9.71 15.87 -1.39
N ASN A 414 10.88 16.46 -1.18
CA ASN A 414 11.97 16.51 -2.16
C ASN A 414 12.92 15.30 -2.08
N SER A 415 12.66 14.33 -1.19
CA SER A 415 13.51 13.14 -1.08
C SER A 415 13.45 12.30 -2.36
N VAL A 416 14.63 12.01 -2.91
CA VAL A 416 14.81 11.22 -4.15
C VAL A 416 15.21 9.76 -3.86
N VAL A 417 15.61 9.45 -2.63
CA VAL A 417 15.86 8.06 -2.21
C VAL A 417 14.54 7.35 -1.90
N PRO A 418 14.48 6.02 -2.04
CA PRO A 418 13.29 5.27 -1.66
C PRO A 418 12.87 5.54 -0.22
N LYS A 419 11.59 5.77 -0.02
CA LYS A 419 10.94 5.94 1.29
C LYS A 419 10.01 4.76 1.51
N ILE A 420 10.18 4.05 2.61
CA ILE A 420 9.30 2.96 3.05
C ILE A 420 8.67 3.37 4.37
N THR A 421 7.36 3.34 4.46
CA THR A 421 6.63 3.79 5.65
C THR A 421 5.89 2.65 6.32
N ILE A 422 6.05 2.53 7.63
CA ILE A 422 5.27 1.62 8.49
C ILE A 422 4.49 2.47 9.50
N VAL A 423 3.17 2.43 9.40
CA VAL A 423 2.28 3.08 10.37
C VAL A 423 2.07 2.09 11.51
N ILE A 424 2.79 2.31 12.62
CA ILE A 424 2.80 1.42 13.79
C ILE A 424 1.62 1.71 14.72
N GLY A 425 1.35 2.99 14.94
CA GLY A 425 0.32 3.48 15.84
C GLY A 425 -0.42 4.67 15.24
N ASN A 426 -0.45 5.80 15.95
CA ASN A 426 -1.14 6.99 15.48
C ASN A 426 -0.45 7.62 14.26
N SER A 427 -1.24 8.18 13.37
CA SER A 427 -0.78 8.96 12.22
C SER A 427 -1.75 10.11 11.99
N TYR A 428 -1.57 11.20 12.72
CA TYR A 428 -2.54 12.28 12.81
C TYR A 428 -2.06 13.59 12.18
N GLY A 429 -2.99 14.24 11.47
CA GLY A 429 -2.83 15.58 10.91
C GLY A 429 -1.59 15.74 10.04
N ALA A 430 -0.93 16.89 10.13
CA ALA A 430 0.30 17.17 9.39
C ALA A 430 1.49 16.30 9.85
N GLY A 431 1.40 15.61 10.98
CA GLY A 431 2.37 14.59 11.40
C GLY A 431 2.43 13.43 10.42
N ASN A 432 1.30 13.02 9.83
CA ASN A 432 1.27 12.04 8.74
C ASN A 432 2.13 12.50 7.56
N TYR A 433 2.05 13.77 7.18
CA TYR A 433 2.81 14.34 6.06
C TYR A 433 4.30 14.37 6.36
N ALA A 434 4.68 14.90 7.52
CA ALA A 434 6.07 15.00 7.96
C ALA A 434 6.76 13.64 8.11
N MET A 435 6.00 12.59 8.40
CA MET A 435 6.48 11.22 8.55
C MET A 435 6.24 10.36 7.30
N CYS A 436 6.14 10.97 6.11
CA CYS A 436 5.99 10.29 4.83
C CYS A 436 4.72 9.43 4.73
N GLY A 437 3.54 10.03 4.94
CA GLY A 437 2.25 9.41 4.61
C GLY A 437 2.05 9.25 3.10
N LYS A 438 0.93 8.65 2.70
CA LYS A 438 0.64 8.26 1.30
C LYS A 438 0.85 9.37 0.27
N ALA A 439 0.50 10.61 0.62
CA ALA A 439 0.62 11.77 -0.28
C ALA A 439 2.07 12.26 -0.51
N TYR A 440 3.04 11.66 0.18
CA TYR A 440 4.46 12.00 0.07
C TYR A 440 5.27 10.90 -0.66
N ASP A 441 4.59 10.13 -1.47
CA ASP A 441 5.13 9.15 -2.41
C ASP A 441 6.10 8.13 -1.76
N PRO A 442 5.68 7.43 -0.66
CA PRO A 442 6.44 6.28 -0.21
C PRO A 442 6.40 5.21 -1.30
N ARG A 443 7.54 4.55 -1.58
CA ARG A 443 7.58 3.40 -2.49
C ARG A 443 6.60 2.32 -2.05
N PHE A 444 6.52 2.11 -0.73
CA PHE A 444 5.55 1.25 -0.07
C PHE A 444 5.14 1.85 1.26
N ILE A 445 3.88 1.66 1.62
CA ILE A 445 3.34 2.07 2.91
C ILE A 445 2.50 0.94 3.51
N TYR A 446 2.88 0.50 4.69
CA TYR A 446 2.23 -0.59 5.42
C TYR A 446 1.68 -0.09 6.75
N ALA A 447 0.68 -0.78 7.28
CA ALA A 447 0.14 -0.50 8.60
C ALA A 447 0.18 -1.75 9.49
N TRP A 448 0.42 -1.57 10.78
CA TRP A 448 0.16 -2.60 11.78
C TRP A 448 -1.34 -2.61 12.17
N PRO A 449 -1.86 -3.69 12.76
CA PRO A 449 -3.25 -3.73 13.25
C PRO A 449 -3.59 -2.65 14.28
N SER A 450 -2.58 -2.10 14.96
CA SER A 450 -2.66 -0.99 15.93
C SER A 450 -2.74 0.41 15.30
N ALA A 451 -2.56 0.52 13.98
CA ALA A 451 -2.52 1.80 13.28
C ALA A 451 -3.85 2.57 13.35
N LYS A 452 -3.75 3.90 13.48
CA LYS A 452 -4.89 4.82 13.43
C LYS A 452 -4.53 6.02 12.57
N ILE A 453 -5.29 6.25 11.51
CA ILE A 453 -5.02 7.33 10.55
C ILE A 453 -6.19 8.31 10.54
N ALA A 454 -5.95 9.58 10.89
CA ALA A 454 -6.97 10.62 10.95
C ALA A 454 -6.36 12.04 10.94
N VAL A 455 -7.23 13.05 10.88
CA VAL A 455 -6.81 14.45 11.04
C VAL A 455 -6.38 14.75 12.49
N MET A 456 -7.04 14.11 13.48
CA MET A 456 -6.73 14.28 14.91
C MET A 456 -7.21 13.07 15.72
N GLY A 457 -6.81 12.96 16.98
CA GLY A 457 -7.24 11.87 17.86
C GLY A 457 -8.75 11.84 18.08
N GLY A 458 -9.32 10.63 18.23
CA GLY A 458 -10.77 10.40 18.19
C GLY A 458 -11.59 11.18 19.22
N ASP A 459 -11.14 11.26 20.48
CA ASP A 459 -11.85 11.99 21.53
C ASP A 459 -11.85 13.51 21.29
N GLN A 460 -10.74 14.07 20.83
CA GLN A 460 -10.64 15.49 20.48
C GLN A 460 -11.51 15.80 19.26
N ALA A 461 -11.46 14.95 18.22
CA ALA A 461 -12.29 15.09 17.04
C ALA A 461 -13.78 15.02 17.38
N ALA A 462 -14.19 14.06 18.20
CA ALA A 462 -15.58 13.87 18.58
C ALA A 462 -16.14 15.09 19.32
N LYS A 463 -15.38 15.64 20.28
CA LYS A 463 -15.77 16.86 21.01
C LYS A 463 -15.86 18.08 20.08
N THR A 464 -14.91 18.26 19.18
CA THR A 464 -14.90 19.38 18.21
C THR A 464 -16.07 19.28 17.25
N LEU A 465 -16.33 18.12 16.67
CA LEU A 465 -17.45 17.89 15.76
C LEU A 465 -18.80 18.05 16.45
N LEU A 466 -18.93 17.57 17.69
CA LEU A 466 -20.12 17.77 18.50
C LEU A 466 -20.39 19.26 18.72
N GLN A 467 -19.38 20.03 19.13
CA GLN A 467 -19.50 21.47 19.33
C GLN A 467 -19.95 22.20 18.06
N ILE A 468 -19.41 21.84 16.90
CA ILE A 468 -19.81 22.39 15.59
C ILE A 468 -21.27 22.06 15.30
N GLN A 469 -21.70 20.81 15.48
CA GLN A 469 -23.08 20.38 15.21
C GLN A 469 -24.07 21.05 16.14
N VAL A 470 -23.79 21.05 17.45
CA VAL A 470 -24.65 21.70 18.46
C VAL A 470 -24.76 23.20 18.19
N SER A 471 -23.64 23.86 17.86
CA SER A 471 -23.66 25.30 17.50
C SER A 471 -24.49 25.56 16.24
N GLY A 472 -24.37 24.70 15.22
CA GLY A 472 -25.18 24.79 14.01
C GLY A 472 -26.68 24.56 14.25
N MET A 473 -27.04 23.65 15.17
CA MET A 473 -28.42 23.40 15.56
C MET A 473 -29.02 24.60 16.34
N LYS A 474 -28.23 25.14 17.30
CA LYS A 474 -28.62 26.34 18.05
C LYS A 474 -28.81 27.57 17.16
N ALA A 475 -27.95 27.75 16.17
CA ALA A 475 -28.09 28.84 15.17
C ALA A 475 -29.37 28.73 14.32
N LYS A 476 -29.91 27.51 14.16
CA LYS A 476 -31.20 27.23 13.48
C LYS A 476 -32.39 27.24 14.43
N GLY A 477 -32.24 27.72 15.68
CA GLY A 477 -33.29 27.82 16.69
C GLY A 477 -33.70 26.52 17.37
N LYS A 478 -32.93 25.40 17.14
CA LYS A 478 -33.18 24.13 17.82
C LYS A 478 -32.55 24.12 19.21
N ARG A 479 -33.31 23.71 20.23
CA ARG A 479 -32.77 23.36 21.53
C ARG A 479 -32.28 21.91 21.48
N VAL A 480 -31.08 21.67 21.95
CA VAL A 480 -30.48 20.34 22.06
C VAL A 480 -30.49 19.94 23.52
N THR A 481 -31.10 18.81 23.86
CA THR A 481 -31.10 18.28 25.22
C THR A 481 -29.78 17.57 25.54
N PRO A 482 -29.42 17.39 26.83
CA PRO A 482 -28.22 16.61 27.20
C PRO A 482 -28.21 15.18 26.64
N GLU A 483 -29.38 14.54 26.59
CA GLU A 483 -29.54 13.16 26.05
C GLU A 483 -29.32 13.14 24.54
N GLU A 484 -29.81 14.14 23.80
CA GLU A 484 -29.58 14.30 22.37
C GLU A 484 -28.09 14.59 22.09
N GLU A 485 -27.47 15.42 22.93
CA GLU A 485 -26.02 15.73 22.83
C GLU A 485 -25.17 14.49 23.06
N GLN A 486 -25.51 13.65 24.05
CA GLN A 486 -24.81 12.39 24.30
C GLN A 486 -24.99 11.41 23.13
N THR A 487 -26.21 11.28 22.59
CA THR A 487 -26.49 10.43 21.43
C THR A 487 -25.69 10.88 20.21
N LEU A 488 -25.62 12.18 19.96
CA LEU A 488 -24.81 12.75 18.89
C LEU A 488 -23.31 12.45 19.09
N LEU A 489 -22.82 12.60 20.32
CA LEU A 489 -21.42 12.28 20.66
C LEU A 489 -21.09 10.81 20.39
N ASP A 490 -21.95 9.90 20.81
CA ASP A 490 -21.73 8.46 20.65
C ASP A 490 -21.76 8.06 19.16
N ASN A 491 -22.66 8.64 18.37
CA ASN A 491 -22.70 8.44 16.93
C ASN A 491 -21.44 8.99 16.24
N ILE A 492 -20.97 10.16 16.63
CA ILE A 492 -19.71 10.74 16.09
C ILE A 492 -18.54 9.86 16.45
N LYS A 493 -18.43 9.41 17.71
CA LYS A 493 -17.35 8.52 18.17
C LYS A 493 -17.33 7.22 17.38
N GLY A 494 -18.46 6.53 17.27
CA GLY A 494 -18.54 5.25 16.56
C GLY A 494 -18.14 5.37 15.08
N ARG A 495 -18.63 6.42 14.38
CA ARG A 495 -18.24 6.69 12.99
C ARG A 495 -16.75 7.01 12.88
N TYR A 496 -16.24 7.85 13.76
CA TYR A 496 -14.84 8.26 13.75
C TYR A 496 -13.90 7.09 14.04
N GLU A 497 -14.25 6.24 15.00
CA GLU A 497 -13.49 5.03 15.33
C GLU A 497 -13.39 4.08 14.11
N LYS A 498 -14.50 3.86 13.40
CA LYS A 498 -14.51 3.09 12.15
C LYS A 498 -13.58 3.70 11.11
N GLN A 499 -13.68 5.02 10.88
CA GLN A 499 -12.93 5.75 9.84
C GLN A 499 -11.43 5.89 10.14
N THR A 500 -11.02 5.77 11.40
CA THR A 500 -9.60 5.85 11.79
C THR A 500 -8.89 4.49 11.76
N SER A 501 -9.63 3.40 11.61
CA SER A 501 -9.09 2.05 11.64
C SER A 501 -8.13 1.77 10.47
N PRO A 502 -7.16 0.86 10.65
CA PRO A 502 -6.28 0.45 9.55
C PRO A 502 -7.05 -0.26 8.42
N TYR A 503 -8.17 -0.89 8.73
CA TYR A 503 -9.04 -1.55 7.75
C TYR A 503 -9.69 -0.52 6.81
N TYR A 504 -10.20 0.57 7.38
CA TYR A 504 -10.76 1.66 6.57
C TYR A 504 -9.69 2.31 5.68
N ALA A 505 -8.52 2.57 6.23
CA ALA A 505 -7.39 3.10 5.47
C ALA A 505 -6.98 2.16 4.32
N ALA A 506 -6.90 0.86 4.58
CA ALA A 506 -6.56 -0.14 3.58
C ALA A 506 -7.68 -0.34 2.55
N ALA A 507 -8.96 -0.23 2.95
CA ALA A 507 -10.11 -0.27 2.03
C ALA A 507 -10.05 0.85 0.99
N HIS A 508 -9.55 2.02 1.39
CA HIS A 508 -9.37 3.19 0.53
C HIS A 508 -7.98 3.29 -0.13
N LEU A 509 -7.11 2.28 0.07
CA LEU A 509 -5.71 2.26 -0.42
C LEU A 509 -4.86 3.42 0.11
N TRP A 510 -5.13 3.90 1.32
CA TRP A 510 -4.23 4.85 2.00
C TRP A 510 -2.98 4.16 2.52
N VAL A 511 -3.05 2.84 2.72
CA VAL A 511 -1.92 1.95 2.95
C VAL A 511 -2.00 0.79 1.96
N ASP A 512 -0.83 0.24 1.60
CA ASP A 512 -0.74 -0.84 0.61
C ASP A 512 -1.12 -2.20 1.23
N ALA A 513 -0.84 -2.42 2.52
CA ALA A 513 -1.28 -3.61 3.26
C ALA A 513 -1.30 -3.38 4.77
N ILE A 514 -2.11 -4.19 5.47
CA ILE A 514 -2.00 -4.37 6.92
C ILE A 514 -1.14 -5.61 7.13
N ILE A 515 -0.05 -5.47 7.88
CA ILE A 515 0.95 -6.52 8.08
C ILE A 515 1.02 -6.99 9.52
N ASP A 516 1.44 -8.23 9.72
CA ASP A 516 1.86 -8.73 11.02
C ASP A 516 3.14 -7.97 11.45
N PRO A 517 3.23 -7.44 12.69
CA PRO A 517 4.42 -6.78 13.19
C PRO A 517 5.73 -7.56 12.95
N VAL A 518 5.72 -8.87 13.10
CA VAL A 518 6.91 -9.71 12.87
C VAL A 518 7.35 -9.78 11.41
N SER A 519 6.47 -9.45 10.47
CA SER A 519 6.79 -9.39 9.04
C SER A 519 7.47 -8.07 8.64
N THR A 520 7.57 -7.09 9.54
CA THR A 520 8.06 -5.72 9.24
C THR A 520 9.44 -5.73 8.60
N ARG A 521 10.37 -6.51 9.15
CA ARG A 521 11.73 -6.64 8.61
C ARG A 521 11.72 -7.16 7.18
N GLN A 522 10.95 -8.21 6.92
CA GLN A 522 10.85 -8.84 5.60
C GLN A 522 10.25 -7.88 4.56
N VAL A 523 9.12 -7.24 4.87
CA VAL A 523 8.48 -6.35 3.89
C VAL A 523 9.30 -5.11 3.58
N ILE A 524 10.06 -4.58 4.55
CA ILE A 524 11.00 -3.48 4.30
C ILE A 524 12.14 -3.93 3.39
N SER A 525 12.73 -5.11 3.66
CA SER A 525 13.81 -5.66 2.83
C SER A 525 13.36 -5.88 1.39
N GLU A 526 12.19 -6.49 1.18
CA GLU A 526 11.61 -6.69 -0.16
C GLU A 526 11.30 -5.38 -0.87
N ALA A 527 10.84 -4.36 -0.12
CA ALA A 527 10.59 -3.03 -0.65
C ALA A 527 11.89 -2.33 -1.11
N ILE A 528 12.97 -2.46 -0.34
CA ILE A 528 14.29 -1.92 -0.73
C ILE A 528 14.83 -2.71 -1.92
N TYR A 529 14.67 -4.02 -1.93
CA TYR A 529 15.08 -4.86 -3.08
C TYR A 529 14.36 -4.42 -4.35
N ALA A 530 13.04 -4.18 -4.28
CA ALA A 530 12.25 -3.64 -5.39
C ALA A 530 12.80 -2.28 -5.85
N ALA A 531 12.99 -1.35 -4.91
CA ALA A 531 13.49 -0.02 -5.21
C ALA A 531 14.91 -0.04 -5.81
N ASN A 532 15.72 -1.01 -5.43
CA ASN A 532 17.07 -1.20 -5.98
C ASN A 532 17.08 -1.61 -7.46
N GLN A 533 15.97 -2.13 -8.00
CA GLN A 533 15.86 -2.46 -9.43
C GLN A 533 15.77 -1.21 -10.33
N ASN A 534 15.50 -0.04 -9.79
CA ASN A 534 15.53 1.22 -10.53
C ASN A 534 16.91 1.87 -10.43
N PRO A 535 17.75 1.84 -11.47
CA PRO A 535 19.10 2.40 -11.44
C PRO A 535 19.11 3.93 -11.37
N LYS A 536 17.97 4.57 -11.70
CA LYS A 536 17.89 6.02 -11.78
C LYS A 536 17.51 6.61 -10.43
N ILE A 537 18.48 7.25 -9.78
CA ILE A 537 18.25 8.12 -8.62
C ILE A 537 18.45 9.56 -9.09
N GLU A 538 17.45 10.38 -8.93
CA GLU A 538 17.51 11.79 -9.30
C GLU A 538 18.50 12.56 -8.42
N GLU A 539 18.93 13.74 -8.87
CA GLU A 539 19.73 14.64 -8.07
C GLU A 539 18.86 15.28 -6.98
N PHE A 540 19.34 15.20 -5.73
CA PHE A 540 18.62 15.78 -4.59
C PHE A 540 18.69 17.32 -4.61
N LYS A 541 17.54 17.98 -4.57
CA LYS A 541 17.38 19.43 -4.52
C LYS A 541 16.30 19.80 -3.52
N THR A 542 16.61 20.74 -2.63
CA THR A 542 15.65 21.17 -1.59
C THR A 542 14.75 22.33 -2.01
N GLY A 543 15.10 23.05 -3.08
CA GLY A 543 14.45 24.31 -3.40
C GLY A 543 14.67 25.38 -2.30
N VAL A 544 13.72 26.28 -2.15
CA VAL A 544 13.75 27.30 -1.09
C VAL A 544 13.34 26.66 0.23
N ILE A 545 14.20 26.76 1.24
CA ILE A 545 13.96 26.26 2.59
C ILE A 545 13.59 27.40 3.55
N GLN A 546 12.68 27.17 4.46
CA GLN A 546 12.27 28.13 5.49
C GLN A 546 13.37 28.30 6.55
N VAL A 547 13.64 29.54 6.94
CA VAL A 547 14.69 29.94 7.90
C VAL A 547 14.12 30.79 9.05
#